data_06b31cfe7e45615bdf39483761041cea
#
_entry.id   06b31cfe7e45615bdf39483761041cea
#
_cell.length_a   1.000
_cell.length_b   1.000
_cell.length_c   1.000
_cell.angle_alpha   90.00
_cell.angle_beta   90.00
_cell.angle_gamma   90.00
#
_symmetry.space_group_name_H-M   'P 1'
#
loop_
_entity.id
_entity.type
_entity.pdbx_description
1 polymer ?
#
loop_
_entity_poly.entity_id
_entity_poly.type
_entity_poly.pdbx_seq_one_letter_code
_entity_poly.pdbx_strand_id
1 'polypeptide(L)'
;MKKRESFNSRWGFILACIGSAVGMGNIWMFPTRVSLYGGGSFLIPYFLFVALIGFTGVSGEMSFGRATRSGPVDAFGFACETKGKRKAGEALGLIPVLGSLAMAIGYTVVMGWIFRYMIGTFTGKTLSAVSVEDFAGAFESMASAFGNNFWQIVALVVAMVILAFGVGKGIEKVNKVLMPVFFLLFVALGIYVAFQPGAADGYRYIFRVEPKALADPKTWIFALGQAFFSLSVAGNGTLIYGSYLSDGENIPAAAGRVAFFDTLAAMLAALVIIPAMATTGAQLNTGGPGLLFIFLPNLIKSMPGGALIAIVFFVAVFFAGLTSLINLYEAPIATVQEKFHLGRVAACGVIGVIGVVVSLLIQGIVSQWMDVLSIYICPLGAGLAGVMFFWICGKKYVQSQVDKGRNNKFTDLYYPICKYIYVPICVLVLILGIALGGIG
;
A
#
# COMPACT_ATOMS: atom_id res chain seq x y z
N MET A 1 -29.32 10.74 10.15
CA MET A 1 -27.96 10.29 9.75
C MET A 1 -27.25 11.45 9.07
N LYS A 2 -26.05 11.85 9.49
CA LYS A 2 -25.22 12.79 8.72
C LYS A 2 -24.90 12.16 7.36
N LYS A 3 -25.03 12.93 6.29
CA LYS A 3 -24.71 12.48 4.93
C LYS A 3 -23.25 12.01 4.88
N ARG A 4 -23.02 10.79 4.42
CA ARG A 4 -21.65 10.24 4.26
C ARG A 4 -20.86 11.16 3.33
N GLU A 5 -19.59 11.41 3.64
CA GLU A 5 -18.67 12.10 2.73
C GLU A 5 -18.56 11.33 1.41
N SER A 6 -18.23 12.02 0.33
CA SER A 6 -18.06 11.41 -0.99
C SER A 6 -16.92 12.06 -1.75
N PHE A 7 -16.33 11.34 -2.69
CA PHE A 7 -15.44 11.91 -3.69
C PHE A 7 -16.21 12.85 -4.60
N ASN A 8 -15.58 13.97 -4.98
CA ASN A 8 -16.18 14.97 -5.86
C ASN A 8 -16.09 14.58 -7.34
N SER A 9 -15.11 13.73 -7.69
CA SER A 9 -14.89 13.32 -9.08
C SER A 9 -14.40 11.88 -9.17
N ARG A 10 -14.71 11.23 -10.30
CA ARG A 10 -14.25 9.88 -10.64
C ARG A 10 -12.72 9.75 -10.63
N TRP A 11 -12.05 10.71 -11.25
CA TRP A 11 -10.56 10.71 -11.27
C TRP A 11 -9.98 10.95 -9.88
N GLY A 12 -10.62 11.79 -9.07
CA GLY A 12 -10.19 11.98 -7.67
C GLY A 12 -10.27 10.70 -6.85
N PHE A 13 -11.33 9.94 -7.01
CA PHE A 13 -11.45 8.60 -6.41
C PHE A 13 -10.35 7.65 -6.91
N ILE A 14 -10.17 7.54 -8.24
CA ILE A 14 -9.17 6.64 -8.81
C ILE A 14 -7.77 7.01 -8.32
N LEU A 15 -7.40 8.29 -8.32
CA LEU A 15 -6.10 8.75 -7.83
C LEU A 15 -5.92 8.53 -6.33
N ALA A 16 -7.00 8.65 -5.53
CA ALA A 16 -6.94 8.32 -4.11
C ALA A 16 -6.70 6.82 -3.88
N CYS A 17 -7.36 5.95 -4.65
CA CYS A 17 -7.12 4.51 -4.60
C CYS A 17 -5.72 4.13 -5.09
N ILE A 18 -5.21 4.78 -6.14
CA ILE A 18 -3.83 4.60 -6.59
C ILE A 18 -2.86 5.01 -5.48
N GLY A 19 -3.05 6.19 -4.86
CA GLY A 19 -2.21 6.63 -3.74
C GLY A 19 -2.31 5.76 -2.49
N SER A 20 -3.44 5.07 -2.29
CA SER A 20 -3.57 4.05 -1.26
C SER A 20 -2.70 2.81 -1.56
N ALA A 21 -2.67 2.37 -2.81
CA ALA A 21 -1.95 1.19 -3.24
C ALA A 21 -0.44 1.47 -3.41
N VAL A 22 -0.08 2.59 -4.04
CA VAL A 22 1.32 2.99 -4.25
C VAL A 22 1.99 3.39 -2.95
N GLY A 23 2.93 2.58 -2.48
CA GLY A 23 3.63 2.81 -1.22
C GLY A 23 4.98 2.12 -1.16
N MET A 24 5.43 1.80 0.05
CA MET A 24 6.74 1.16 0.24
C MET A 24 6.80 -0.24 -0.38
N GLY A 25 5.67 -0.94 -0.49
CA GLY A 25 5.56 -2.20 -1.21
C GLY A 25 6.05 -2.11 -2.66
N ASN A 26 5.73 -1.00 -3.35
CA ASN A 26 6.17 -0.76 -4.73
C ASN A 26 7.63 -0.30 -4.81
N ILE A 27 8.08 0.50 -3.84
CA ILE A 27 9.36 1.23 -3.93
C ILE A 27 10.53 0.38 -3.45
N TRP A 28 10.42 -0.38 -2.36
CA TRP A 28 11.53 -1.21 -1.90
C TRP A 28 11.28 -2.71 -1.99
N MET A 29 10.05 -3.19 -1.67
CA MET A 29 9.80 -4.63 -1.67
C MET A 29 9.79 -5.20 -3.09
N PHE A 30 9.06 -4.58 -4.00
CA PHE A 30 8.93 -5.09 -5.37
C PHE A 30 10.28 -5.16 -6.12
N PRO A 31 11.13 -4.09 -6.17
CA PRO A 31 12.44 -4.20 -6.79
C PRO A 31 13.31 -5.30 -6.18
N THR A 32 13.26 -5.45 -4.85
CA THR A 32 13.98 -6.52 -4.15
C THR A 32 13.48 -7.89 -4.56
N ARG A 33 12.16 -8.10 -4.63
CA ARG A 33 11.57 -9.39 -5.04
C ARG A 33 11.92 -9.72 -6.50
N VAL A 34 11.81 -8.74 -7.41
CA VAL A 34 12.24 -8.90 -8.81
C VAL A 34 13.70 -9.34 -8.88
N SER A 35 14.57 -8.73 -8.06
CA SER A 35 15.98 -9.06 -8.05
C SER A 35 16.28 -10.44 -7.47
N LEU A 36 15.61 -10.84 -6.38
CA LEU A 36 15.87 -12.12 -5.69
C LEU A 36 15.29 -13.33 -6.42
N TYR A 37 14.20 -13.15 -7.18
CA TYR A 37 13.44 -14.26 -7.77
C TYR A 37 13.53 -14.31 -9.30
N GLY A 38 14.64 -13.84 -9.87
CA GLY A 38 14.99 -14.07 -11.27
C GLY A 38 14.35 -13.13 -12.28
N GLY A 39 14.21 -11.84 -11.95
CA GLY A 39 13.79 -10.81 -12.89
C GLY A 39 12.44 -11.09 -13.52
N GLY A 40 12.44 -11.29 -14.86
CA GLY A 40 11.24 -11.58 -15.63
C GLY A 40 10.49 -12.85 -15.20
N SER A 41 11.20 -13.82 -14.61
CA SER A 41 10.56 -15.03 -14.06
C SER A 41 9.61 -14.70 -12.91
N PHE A 42 9.92 -13.69 -12.09
CA PHE A 42 9.03 -13.20 -11.04
C PHE A 42 7.87 -12.37 -11.59
N LEU A 43 8.10 -11.61 -12.66
CA LEU A 43 7.08 -10.73 -13.23
C LEU A 43 5.87 -11.50 -13.78
N ILE A 44 6.09 -12.69 -14.34
CA ILE A 44 5.03 -13.51 -14.95
C ILE A 44 3.95 -13.87 -13.89
N PRO A 45 4.27 -14.59 -12.80
CA PRO A 45 3.27 -14.89 -11.77
C PRO A 45 2.75 -13.62 -11.06
N TYR A 46 3.58 -12.59 -10.89
CA TYR A 46 3.15 -11.34 -10.28
C TYR A 46 2.00 -10.67 -11.08
N PHE A 47 2.14 -10.50 -12.39
CA PHE A 47 1.09 -9.91 -13.23
C PHE A 47 -0.19 -10.76 -13.23
N LEU A 48 -0.05 -12.09 -13.20
CA LEU A 48 -1.19 -12.99 -13.11
C LEU A 48 -1.94 -12.77 -11.79
N PHE A 49 -1.23 -12.70 -10.66
CA PHE A 49 -1.86 -12.49 -9.36
C PHE A 49 -2.43 -11.09 -9.19
N VAL A 50 -1.77 -10.05 -9.71
CA VAL A 50 -2.31 -8.69 -9.71
C VAL A 50 -3.62 -8.63 -10.50
N ALA A 51 -3.68 -9.26 -11.68
CA ALA A 51 -4.91 -9.32 -12.46
C ALA A 51 -6.03 -10.05 -11.70
N LEU A 52 -5.71 -11.19 -11.07
CA LEU A 52 -6.66 -11.96 -10.29
C LEU A 52 -7.18 -11.18 -9.07
N ILE A 53 -6.27 -10.61 -8.25
CA ILE A 53 -6.63 -9.91 -7.02
C ILE A 53 -7.33 -8.58 -7.33
N GLY A 54 -6.89 -7.85 -8.36
CA GLY A 54 -7.56 -6.65 -8.83
C GLY A 54 -8.98 -6.92 -9.30
N PHE A 55 -9.18 -8.00 -10.09
CA PHE A 55 -10.49 -8.42 -10.55
C PHE A 55 -11.41 -8.88 -9.40
N THR A 56 -10.88 -9.52 -8.36
CA THR A 56 -11.65 -10.14 -7.27
C THR A 56 -11.64 -9.32 -5.99
N GLY A 57 -10.49 -9.19 -5.34
CA GLY A 57 -10.33 -8.58 -4.02
C GLY A 57 -10.65 -7.08 -4.05
N VAL A 58 -9.96 -6.31 -4.90
CA VAL A 58 -10.14 -4.86 -4.99
C VAL A 58 -11.57 -4.50 -5.39
N SER A 59 -12.09 -5.14 -6.46
CA SER A 59 -13.46 -4.87 -6.90
C SER A 59 -14.51 -5.34 -5.88
N GLY A 60 -14.24 -6.43 -5.16
CA GLY A 60 -15.10 -6.96 -4.12
C GLY A 60 -15.20 -6.01 -2.92
N GLU A 61 -14.07 -5.58 -2.37
CA GLU A 61 -14.03 -4.64 -1.24
C GLU A 61 -14.66 -3.29 -1.60
N MET A 62 -14.33 -2.72 -2.77
CA MET A 62 -14.96 -1.48 -3.23
C MET A 62 -16.49 -1.63 -3.38
N SER A 63 -16.96 -2.77 -3.89
CA SER A 63 -18.38 -3.05 -4.04
C SER A 63 -19.06 -3.20 -2.68
N PHE A 64 -18.41 -3.88 -1.75
CA PHE A 64 -18.91 -4.07 -0.39
C PHE A 64 -19.00 -2.74 0.38
N GLY A 65 -17.96 -1.92 0.33
CA GLY A 65 -17.94 -0.58 0.92
C GLY A 65 -19.04 0.31 0.36
N ARG A 66 -19.20 0.35 -1.00
CA ARG A 66 -20.27 1.11 -1.65
C ARG A 66 -21.66 0.61 -1.24
N ALA A 67 -21.83 -0.70 -1.17
CA ALA A 67 -23.12 -1.33 -0.85
C ALA A 67 -23.61 -0.96 0.56
N THR A 68 -22.69 -0.84 1.51
CA THR A 68 -23.01 -0.58 2.92
C THR A 68 -22.88 0.89 3.31
N ARG A 69 -22.20 1.71 2.50
CA ARG A 69 -21.92 3.12 2.80
C ARG A 69 -21.29 3.32 4.16
N SER A 70 -20.47 2.37 4.63
CA SER A 70 -19.87 2.36 5.95
C SER A 70 -18.47 1.78 5.94
N GLY A 71 -17.72 2.01 7.03
CA GLY A 71 -16.45 1.37 7.28
C GLY A 71 -16.60 -0.14 7.57
N PRO A 72 -15.47 -0.86 7.75
CA PRO A 72 -15.48 -2.33 7.89
C PRO A 72 -16.37 -2.85 9.02
N VAL A 73 -16.44 -2.15 10.17
CA VAL A 73 -17.23 -2.59 11.34
C VAL A 73 -18.70 -2.69 11.01
N ASP A 74 -19.28 -1.60 10.49
CA ASP A 74 -20.71 -1.59 10.15
C ASP A 74 -21.01 -2.40 8.90
N ALA A 75 -20.07 -2.49 7.95
CA ALA A 75 -20.21 -3.32 6.75
C ALA A 75 -20.31 -4.81 7.11
N PHE A 76 -19.47 -5.31 8.02
CA PHE A 76 -19.52 -6.69 8.48
C PHE A 76 -20.76 -6.95 9.35
N GLY A 77 -21.13 -5.95 10.20
CA GLY A 77 -22.39 -5.98 10.94
C GLY A 77 -23.58 -6.13 10.01
N PHE A 78 -23.65 -5.35 8.94
CA PHE A 78 -24.70 -5.44 7.90
C PHE A 78 -24.77 -6.83 7.25
N ALA A 79 -23.62 -7.38 6.84
CA ALA A 79 -23.59 -8.72 6.25
C ALA A 79 -24.16 -9.77 7.22
N CYS A 80 -23.77 -9.73 8.49
CA CYS A 80 -24.21 -10.70 9.50
C CYS A 80 -25.64 -10.46 10.01
N GLU A 81 -26.22 -9.28 9.80
CA GLU A 81 -27.59 -8.93 10.19
C GLU A 81 -28.63 -9.83 9.52
N THR A 82 -28.39 -10.24 8.28
CA THR A 82 -29.22 -11.22 7.55
C THR A 82 -29.35 -12.58 8.26
N LYS A 83 -28.43 -12.85 9.18
CA LYS A 83 -28.41 -14.06 10.03
C LYS A 83 -28.75 -13.78 11.49
N GLY A 84 -29.22 -12.58 11.82
CA GLY A 84 -29.51 -12.15 13.18
C GLY A 84 -28.26 -11.96 14.08
N LYS A 85 -27.05 -11.86 13.48
CA LYS A 85 -25.77 -11.84 14.22
C LYS A 85 -24.98 -10.55 13.99
N ARG A 86 -25.65 -9.39 13.90
CA ARG A 86 -25.02 -8.09 13.63
C ARG A 86 -23.83 -7.80 14.55
N LYS A 87 -23.98 -7.97 15.86
CA LYS A 87 -22.90 -7.71 16.84
C LYS A 87 -21.66 -8.58 16.60
N ALA A 88 -21.84 -9.84 16.20
CA ALA A 88 -20.71 -10.71 15.85
C ALA A 88 -19.99 -10.21 14.58
N GLY A 89 -20.74 -9.75 13.59
CA GLY A 89 -20.17 -9.12 12.38
C GLY A 89 -19.39 -7.86 12.73
N GLU A 90 -19.93 -6.99 13.57
CA GLU A 90 -19.25 -5.77 14.04
C GLU A 90 -17.94 -6.09 14.79
N ALA A 91 -17.95 -7.12 15.66
CA ALA A 91 -16.75 -7.57 16.38
C ALA A 91 -15.67 -8.08 15.39
N LEU A 92 -16.06 -8.86 14.38
CA LEU A 92 -15.13 -9.30 13.32
C LEU A 92 -14.62 -8.14 12.48
N GLY A 93 -15.42 -7.12 12.25
CA GLY A 93 -15.03 -5.89 11.52
C GLY A 93 -14.02 -5.03 12.26
N LEU A 94 -13.87 -5.18 13.57
CA LEU A 94 -12.81 -4.52 14.35
C LEU A 94 -11.42 -5.05 14.00
N ILE A 95 -11.30 -6.32 13.58
CA ILE A 95 -9.99 -6.94 13.26
C ILE A 95 -9.28 -6.14 12.14
N PRO A 96 -9.84 -5.95 10.94
CA PRO A 96 -9.17 -5.18 9.89
C PRO A 96 -9.01 -3.70 10.25
N VAL A 97 -9.90 -3.09 11.05
CA VAL A 97 -9.76 -1.69 11.49
C VAL A 97 -8.59 -1.52 12.44
N LEU A 98 -8.45 -2.40 13.43
CA LEU A 98 -7.30 -2.41 14.34
C LEU A 98 -6.01 -2.75 13.60
N GLY A 99 -6.08 -3.67 12.63
CA GLY A 99 -4.98 -3.97 11.73
C GLY A 99 -4.53 -2.76 10.91
N SER A 100 -5.48 -2.02 10.34
CA SER A 100 -5.20 -0.78 9.59
C SER A 100 -4.59 0.30 10.49
N LEU A 101 -5.11 0.47 11.71
CA LEU A 101 -4.54 1.40 12.70
C LEU A 101 -3.12 1.01 13.09
N ALA A 102 -2.90 -0.24 13.42
CA ALA A 102 -1.58 -0.74 13.83
C ALA A 102 -0.58 -0.64 12.66
N MET A 103 -1.00 -0.93 11.43
CA MET A 103 -0.20 -0.73 10.21
C MET A 103 0.14 0.75 10.02
N ALA A 104 -0.84 1.66 10.16
CA ALA A 104 -0.64 3.11 10.08
C ALA A 104 0.37 3.61 11.12
N ILE A 105 0.33 3.07 12.33
CA ILE A 105 1.27 3.39 13.41
C ILE A 105 2.70 2.99 13.03
N GLY A 106 2.94 1.77 12.56
CA GLY A 106 4.25 1.34 12.08
C GLY A 106 4.71 2.15 10.86
N TYR A 107 3.79 2.42 9.94
CA TYR A 107 4.05 3.25 8.76
C TYR A 107 4.40 4.70 9.11
N THR A 108 3.87 5.24 10.23
CA THR A 108 4.22 6.57 10.75
C THR A 108 5.70 6.66 11.12
N VAL A 109 6.28 5.60 11.71
CA VAL A 109 7.72 5.55 12.01
C VAL A 109 8.54 5.65 10.72
N VAL A 110 8.20 4.83 9.72
CA VAL A 110 8.86 4.82 8.41
C VAL A 110 8.71 6.17 7.70
N MET A 111 7.54 6.79 7.77
CA MET A 111 7.31 8.12 7.20
C MET A 111 8.16 9.20 7.87
N GLY A 112 8.41 9.07 9.17
CA GLY A 112 9.36 9.95 9.87
C GLY A 112 10.78 9.82 9.32
N TRP A 113 11.23 8.60 8.98
CA TRP A 113 12.54 8.39 8.34
C TRP A 113 12.58 9.03 6.94
N ILE A 114 11.56 8.79 6.14
CA ILE A 114 11.44 9.35 4.78
C ILE A 114 11.45 10.89 4.84
N PHE A 115 10.68 11.47 5.76
CA PHE A 115 10.58 12.92 5.89
C PHE A 115 11.94 13.55 6.28
N ARG A 116 12.64 12.94 7.25
CA ARG A 116 13.99 13.37 7.64
C ARG A 116 14.97 13.30 6.48
N TYR A 117 14.96 12.19 5.73
CA TYR A 117 15.83 12.04 4.56
C TYR A 117 15.48 13.04 3.45
N MET A 118 14.19 13.23 3.17
CA MET A 118 13.72 14.21 2.19
C MET A 118 14.24 15.63 2.53
N ILE A 119 14.03 16.10 3.74
CA ILE A 119 14.55 17.41 4.17
C ILE A 119 16.08 17.44 4.16
N GLY A 120 16.71 16.32 4.53
CA GLY A 120 18.17 16.17 4.49
C GLY A 120 18.77 16.29 3.10
N THR A 121 18.01 15.96 2.03
CA THR A 121 18.49 16.15 0.65
C THR A 121 18.60 17.63 0.28
N PHE A 122 17.66 18.47 0.70
CA PHE A 122 17.71 19.91 0.46
C PHE A 122 18.86 20.61 1.21
N THR A 123 19.26 20.06 2.36
CA THR A 123 20.36 20.59 3.18
C THR A 123 21.71 19.93 2.91
N GLY A 124 21.76 18.94 2.03
CA GLY A 124 22.95 18.13 1.75
C GLY A 124 23.28 17.07 2.81
N LYS A 125 22.57 17.04 3.95
CA LYS A 125 22.85 16.11 5.07
C LYS A 125 22.63 14.63 4.69
N THR A 126 21.65 14.32 3.86
CA THR A 126 21.35 12.94 3.45
C THR A 126 22.50 12.32 2.66
N LEU A 127 23.31 13.11 1.95
CA LEU A 127 24.44 12.63 1.15
C LEU A 127 25.80 12.96 1.78
N SER A 128 25.86 13.39 3.03
CA SER A 128 27.12 13.82 3.69
C SER A 128 27.97 12.67 4.19
N ALA A 129 27.40 11.48 4.41
CA ALA A 129 28.16 10.30 4.83
C ALA A 129 29.23 9.90 3.80
N VAL A 130 30.35 9.34 4.22
CA VAL A 130 31.50 9.05 3.36
C VAL A 130 31.47 7.62 2.85
N SER A 131 31.17 6.66 3.72
CA SER A 131 31.14 5.22 3.43
C SER A 131 29.75 4.62 3.63
N VAL A 132 29.56 3.38 3.18
CA VAL A 132 28.32 2.61 3.42
C VAL A 132 28.08 2.41 4.92
N GLU A 133 29.14 2.20 5.67
CA GLU A 133 29.10 2.03 7.13
C GLU A 133 28.62 3.31 7.83
N ASP A 134 29.03 4.49 7.33
CA ASP A 134 28.54 5.78 7.86
C ASP A 134 27.04 5.98 7.56
N PHE A 135 26.56 5.60 6.36
CA PHE A 135 25.15 5.59 6.05
C PHE A 135 24.37 4.62 6.94
N ALA A 136 24.93 3.42 7.18
CA ALA A 136 24.33 2.42 8.07
C ALA A 136 24.22 2.93 9.50
N GLY A 137 25.32 3.47 10.06
CA GLY A 137 25.33 4.03 11.41
C GLY A 137 24.38 5.24 11.57
N ALA A 138 24.28 6.10 10.56
CA ALA A 138 23.34 7.21 10.55
C ALA A 138 21.88 6.73 10.55
N PHE A 139 21.59 5.68 9.76
CA PHE A 139 20.25 5.08 9.72
C PHE A 139 19.93 4.34 11.02
N GLU A 140 20.84 3.52 11.55
CA GLU A 140 20.65 2.79 12.81
C GLU A 140 20.40 3.73 13.98
N SER A 141 21.18 4.84 14.08
CA SER A 141 20.94 5.88 15.08
C SER A 141 19.55 6.50 14.96
N MET A 142 19.08 6.75 13.73
CA MET A 142 17.75 7.29 13.47
C MET A 142 16.64 6.27 13.74
N ALA A 143 16.85 5.01 13.42
CA ALA A 143 15.89 3.92 13.59
C ALA A 143 15.87 3.35 15.02
N SER A 144 16.77 3.79 15.89
CA SER A 144 16.78 3.41 17.30
C SER A 144 15.56 3.95 18.07
N ALA A 145 15.33 3.40 19.25
CA ALA A 145 14.25 3.88 20.12
C ALA A 145 14.42 5.38 20.40
N PHE A 146 13.37 6.14 20.12
CA PHE A 146 13.32 7.61 20.21
C PHE A 146 14.33 8.39 19.34
N GLY A 147 14.95 7.74 18.35
CA GLY A 147 15.94 8.37 17.46
C GLY A 147 15.39 9.36 16.43
N ASN A 148 14.07 9.37 16.18
CA ASN A 148 13.47 10.18 15.14
C ASN A 148 12.11 10.82 15.52
N ASN A 149 11.90 11.13 16.78
CA ASN A 149 10.62 11.61 17.33
C ASN A 149 10.05 12.81 16.57
N PHE A 150 10.86 13.85 16.35
CA PHE A 150 10.41 15.10 15.73
C PHE A 150 9.82 14.87 14.32
N TRP A 151 10.59 14.24 13.44
CA TRP A 151 10.16 14.05 12.05
C TRP A 151 8.98 13.08 11.90
N GLN A 152 8.90 12.10 12.80
CA GLN A 152 7.78 11.17 12.89
C GLN A 152 6.48 11.87 13.30
N ILE A 153 6.53 12.73 14.31
CA ILE A 153 5.38 13.54 14.74
C ILE A 153 4.97 14.50 13.62
N VAL A 154 5.91 15.16 12.97
CA VAL A 154 5.63 16.06 11.84
C VAL A 154 4.93 15.30 10.71
N ALA A 155 5.44 14.14 10.32
CA ALA A 155 4.82 13.31 9.27
C ALA A 155 3.38 12.93 9.61
N LEU A 156 3.13 12.52 10.85
CA LEU A 156 1.79 12.20 11.32
C LEU A 156 0.86 13.42 11.35
N VAL A 157 1.35 14.55 11.83
CA VAL A 157 0.56 15.80 11.85
C VAL A 157 0.15 16.22 10.45
N VAL A 158 1.05 16.12 9.47
CA VAL A 158 0.73 16.39 8.05
C VAL A 158 -0.39 15.48 7.57
N ALA A 159 -0.32 14.17 7.84
CA ALA A 159 -1.37 13.23 7.47
C ALA A 159 -2.71 13.56 8.17
N MET A 160 -2.70 13.84 9.49
CA MET A 160 -3.90 14.16 10.25
C MET A 160 -4.55 15.48 9.80
N VAL A 161 -3.77 16.49 9.46
CA VAL A 161 -4.29 17.76 8.90
C VAL A 161 -5.01 17.48 7.57
N ILE A 162 -4.43 16.70 6.67
CA ILE A 162 -5.08 16.34 5.40
C ILE A 162 -6.37 15.57 5.65
N LEU A 163 -6.35 14.60 6.56
CA LEU A 163 -7.52 13.81 6.94
C LEU A 163 -8.63 14.66 7.57
N ALA A 164 -8.28 15.65 8.38
CA ALA A 164 -9.24 16.57 9.02
C ALA A 164 -10.03 17.40 8.00
N PHE A 165 -9.48 17.70 6.82
CA PHE A 165 -10.20 18.36 5.73
C PHE A 165 -11.24 17.46 5.04
N GLY A 166 -11.30 16.17 5.35
CA GLY A 166 -12.26 15.21 4.81
C GLY A 166 -11.89 14.61 3.45
N VAL A 167 -12.82 13.85 2.89
CA VAL A 167 -12.57 13.06 1.68
C VAL A 167 -12.35 13.95 0.46
N GLY A 168 -13.28 14.86 0.17
CA GLY A 168 -13.24 15.67 -1.05
C GLY A 168 -12.19 16.80 -1.02
N LYS A 169 -12.04 17.49 0.12
CA LYS A 169 -11.15 18.64 0.25
C LYS A 169 -9.73 18.26 0.69
N GLY A 170 -9.58 17.17 1.42
CA GLY A 170 -8.31 16.64 1.91
C GLY A 170 -7.79 15.53 1.01
N ILE A 171 -8.30 14.30 1.19
CA ILE A 171 -7.79 13.09 0.54
C ILE A 171 -7.77 13.24 -0.98
N GLU A 172 -8.91 13.58 -1.59
CA GLU A 172 -9.03 13.69 -3.05
C GLU A 172 -8.10 14.76 -3.62
N LYS A 173 -8.11 15.96 -3.02
CA LYS A 173 -7.30 17.09 -3.52
C LYS A 173 -5.82 16.80 -3.46
N VAL A 174 -5.34 16.21 -2.37
CA VAL A 174 -3.94 15.84 -2.19
C VAL A 174 -3.52 14.78 -3.19
N ASN A 175 -4.29 13.71 -3.34
CA ASN A 175 -3.98 12.63 -4.28
C ASN A 175 -4.00 13.09 -5.75
N LYS A 176 -4.87 14.04 -6.11
CA LYS A 176 -4.88 14.64 -7.46
C LYS A 176 -3.57 15.35 -7.82
N VAL A 177 -2.82 15.83 -6.85
CA VAL A 177 -1.53 16.49 -7.06
C VAL A 177 -0.39 15.50 -6.88
N LEU A 178 -0.35 14.77 -5.76
CA LEU A 178 0.80 13.96 -5.40
C LEU A 178 1.00 12.77 -6.34
N MET A 179 -0.08 12.10 -6.80
CA MET A 179 0.07 10.92 -7.64
C MET A 179 0.58 11.23 -9.06
N PRO A 180 0.04 12.20 -9.81
CA PRO A 180 0.65 12.56 -11.10
C PRO A 180 2.10 13.04 -10.96
N VAL A 181 2.42 13.83 -9.93
CA VAL A 181 3.80 14.29 -9.70
C VAL A 181 4.72 13.12 -9.35
N PHE A 182 4.28 12.16 -8.54
CA PHE A 182 5.02 10.93 -8.25
C PHE A 182 5.41 10.19 -9.55
N PHE A 183 4.44 9.95 -10.43
CA PHE A 183 4.72 9.26 -11.70
C PHE A 183 5.69 10.05 -12.59
N LEU A 184 5.53 11.37 -12.67
CA LEU A 184 6.44 12.23 -13.43
C LEU A 184 7.87 12.18 -12.90
N LEU A 185 8.04 12.24 -11.57
CA LEU A 185 9.35 12.17 -10.93
C LEU A 185 10.03 10.81 -11.17
N PHE A 186 9.30 9.70 -11.05
CA PHE A 186 9.86 8.38 -11.31
C PHE A 186 10.17 8.15 -12.80
N VAL A 187 9.38 8.68 -13.72
CA VAL A 187 9.69 8.66 -15.15
C VAL A 187 10.96 9.47 -15.44
N ALA A 188 11.09 10.65 -14.86
CA ALA A 188 12.30 11.47 -15.02
C ALA A 188 13.55 10.76 -14.48
N LEU A 189 13.44 10.11 -13.30
CA LEU A 189 14.51 9.27 -12.75
C LEU A 189 14.84 8.08 -13.65
N GLY A 190 13.82 7.40 -14.18
CA GLY A 190 14.01 6.28 -15.11
C GLY A 190 14.74 6.68 -16.38
N ILE A 191 14.37 7.82 -16.97
CA ILE A 191 15.06 8.39 -18.13
C ILE A 191 16.51 8.70 -17.77
N TYR A 192 16.76 9.37 -16.64
CA TYR A 192 18.12 9.69 -16.21
C TYR A 192 18.98 8.43 -16.05
N VAL A 193 18.46 7.41 -15.33
CA VAL A 193 19.19 6.15 -15.08
C VAL A 193 19.44 5.39 -16.38
N ALA A 194 18.53 5.45 -17.35
CA ALA A 194 18.68 4.74 -18.62
C ALA A 194 19.92 5.20 -19.42
N PHE A 195 20.36 6.45 -19.24
CA PHE A 195 21.57 6.99 -19.88
C PHE A 195 22.85 6.75 -19.09
N GLN A 196 22.80 6.09 -17.91
CA GLN A 196 24.00 5.82 -17.13
C GLN A 196 24.75 4.59 -17.69
N PRO A 197 26.09 4.63 -17.73
CA PRO A 197 26.91 3.48 -18.12
C PRO A 197 26.60 2.27 -17.20
N GLY A 198 26.38 1.09 -17.78
CA GLY A 198 26.07 -0.13 -17.03
C GLY A 198 24.58 -0.36 -16.72
N ALA A 199 23.70 0.64 -16.87
CA ALA A 199 22.28 0.48 -16.63
C ALA A 199 21.60 -0.59 -17.51
N ALA A 200 22.12 -0.79 -18.73
CA ALA A 200 21.60 -1.79 -19.67
C ALA A 200 21.55 -3.22 -19.08
N ASP A 201 22.51 -3.58 -18.24
CA ASP A 201 22.55 -4.91 -17.62
C ASP A 201 21.41 -5.08 -16.60
N GLY A 202 21.07 -4.02 -15.87
CA GLY A 202 19.90 -4.01 -15.00
C GLY A 202 18.59 -4.19 -15.77
N TYR A 203 18.41 -3.50 -16.89
CA TYR A 203 17.24 -3.67 -17.75
C TYR A 203 17.16 -5.08 -18.33
N ARG A 204 18.27 -5.62 -18.84
CA ARG A 204 18.33 -7.03 -19.30
C ARG A 204 17.92 -8.00 -18.21
N TYR A 205 18.40 -7.79 -16.98
CA TYR A 205 18.05 -8.62 -15.85
C TYR A 205 16.55 -8.60 -15.52
N ILE A 206 15.92 -7.41 -15.48
CA ILE A 206 14.49 -7.28 -15.16
C ILE A 206 13.62 -8.08 -16.14
N PHE A 207 13.98 -8.12 -17.43
CA PHE A 207 13.17 -8.77 -18.46
C PHE A 207 13.65 -10.19 -18.82
N ARG A 208 14.76 -10.64 -18.24
CA ARG A 208 15.27 -12.00 -18.45
C ARG A 208 14.37 -13.01 -17.75
N VAL A 209 13.91 -14.02 -18.51
CA VAL A 209 13.16 -15.15 -17.96
C VAL A 209 14.10 -16.34 -17.82
N GLU A 210 14.27 -16.84 -16.62
CA GLU A 210 15.04 -18.03 -16.29
C GLU A 210 14.10 -19.19 -16.00
N PRO A 211 14.07 -20.25 -16.82
CA PRO A 211 13.13 -21.38 -16.62
C PRO A 211 13.23 -22.02 -15.25
N LYS A 212 14.44 -22.10 -14.67
CA LYS A 212 14.66 -22.66 -13.33
C LYS A 212 13.99 -21.80 -12.25
N ALA A 213 14.13 -20.48 -12.32
CA ALA A 213 13.50 -19.57 -11.37
C ALA A 213 11.97 -19.56 -11.54
N LEU A 214 11.47 -19.64 -12.78
CA LEU A 214 10.02 -19.74 -13.05
C LEU A 214 9.43 -21.06 -12.53
N ALA A 215 10.18 -22.15 -12.53
CA ALA A 215 9.78 -23.45 -12.02
C ALA A 215 9.86 -23.55 -10.48
N ASP A 216 10.56 -22.62 -9.79
CA ASP A 216 10.68 -22.60 -8.34
C ASP A 216 9.35 -22.15 -7.69
N PRO A 217 8.72 -22.99 -6.85
CA PRO A 217 7.50 -22.61 -6.11
C PRO A 217 7.64 -21.33 -5.29
N LYS A 218 8.84 -21.01 -4.79
CA LYS A 218 9.08 -19.76 -4.03
C LYS A 218 8.82 -18.52 -4.86
N THR A 219 9.18 -18.52 -6.15
CA THR A 219 8.90 -17.41 -7.07
C THR A 219 7.41 -17.10 -7.13
N TRP A 220 6.57 -18.13 -7.21
CA TRP A 220 5.10 -18.01 -7.24
C TRP A 220 4.53 -17.54 -5.90
N ILE A 221 5.02 -18.11 -4.79
CA ILE A 221 4.57 -17.76 -3.44
C ILE A 221 4.86 -16.29 -3.14
N PHE A 222 6.09 -15.85 -3.40
CA PHE A 222 6.45 -14.45 -3.14
C PHE A 222 5.83 -13.46 -4.14
N ALA A 223 5.56 -13.88 -5.36
CA ALA A 223 4.79 -13.09 -6.32
C ALA A 223 3.33 -12.90 -5.87
N LEU A 224 2.71 -13.96 -5.34
CA LEU A 224 1.36 -13.89 -4.75
C LEU A 224 1.33 -12.94 -3.55
N GLY A 225 2.27 -13.08 -2.61
CA GLY A 225 2.38 -12.22 -1.43
C GLY A 225 2.56 -10.76 -1.82
N GLN A 226 3.47 -10.48 -2.76
CA GLN A 226 3.70 -9.12 -3.27
C GLN A 226 2.45 -8.51 -3.91
N ALA A 227 1.74 -9.25 -4.75
CA ALA A 227 0.52 -8.77 -5.40
C ALA A 227 -0.61 -8.51 -4.40
N PHE A 228 -0.72 -9.37 -3.39
CA PHE A 228 -1.71 -9.25 -2.33
C PHE A 228 -1.48 -8.02 -1.46
N PHE A 229 -0.23 -7.76 -1.10
CA PHE A 229 0.16 -6.62 -0.29
C PHE A 229 0.05 -5.30 -1.07
N SER A 230 0.54 -5.27 -2.32
CA SER A 230 0.61 -4.06 -3.16
C SER A 230 -0.77 -3.44 -3.40
N LEU A 231 -1.79 -4.24 -3.67
CA LEU A 231 -3.13 -3.76 -4.00
C LEU A 231 -3.97 -3.26 -2.81
N SER A 232 -3.38 -3.13 -1.61
CA SER A 232 -4.03 -2.61 -0.40
C SER A 232 -5.32 -3.34 0.02
N VAL A 233 -5.50 -4.59 -0.41
CA VAL A 233 -6.66 -5.42 -0.02
C VAL A 233 -6.53 -5.83 1.45
N ALA A 234 -5.31 -5.98 1.89
CA ALA A 234 -4.95 -6.50 3.21
C ALA A 234 -5.45 -5.66 4.41
N GLY A 235 -5.68 -4.35 4.23
CA GLY A 235 -6.12 -3.45 5.32
C GLY A 235 -7.55 -2.95 5.17
N ASN A 236 -8.35 -3.52 4.25
CA ASN A 236 -9.66 -3.01 3.86
C ASN A 236 -9.65 -1.51 3.42
N GLY A 237 -8.50 -1.03 2.94
CA GLY A 237 -8.34 0.33 2.43
C GLY A 237 -9.21 0.61 1.22
N THR A 238 -9.41 -0.37 0.35
CA THR A 238 -10.32 -0.29 -0.79
C THR A 238 -11.79 -0.36 -0.38
N LEU A 239 -12.14 -1.04 0.72
CA LEU A 239 -13.48 -1.06 1.28
C LEU A 239 -13.87 0.33 1.82
N ILE A 240 -13.02 0.98 2.62
CA ILE A 240 -13.33 2.30 3.16
C ILE A 240 -13.48 3.34 2.05
N TYR A 241 -12.61 3.35 1.05
CA TYR A 241 -12.74 4.25 -0.10
C TYR A 241 -13.95 3.90 -0.97
N GLY A 242 -14.28 2.62 -1.12
CA GLY A 242 -15.49 2.15 -1.74
C GLY A 242 -16.75 2.73 -1.09
N SER A 243 -16.75 2.90 0.24
CA SER A 243 -17.90 3.46 0.97
C SER A 243 -18.23 4.92 0.64
N TYR A 244 -17.31 5.65 0.04
CA TYR A 244 -17.46 7.03 -0.41
C TYR A 244 -17.89 7.16 -1.89
N LEU A 245 -18.09 6.03 -2.58
CA LEU A 245 -18.48 6.02 -4.00
C LEU A 245 -19.98 6.28 -4.22
N SER A 246 -20.28 6.92 -5.34
CA SER A 246 -21.65 7.00 -5.84
C SER A 246 -22.10 5.67 -6.48
N ASP A 247 -23.41 5.48 -6.60
CA ASP A 247 -23.97 4.27 -7.24
C ASP A 247 -23.69 4.20 -8.74
N GLY A 248 -23.42 5.35 -9.37
CA GLY A 248 -23.10 5.45 -10.81
C GLY A 248 -21.67 5.04 -11.18
N GLU A 249 -20.79 4.71 -10.21
CA GLU A 249 -19.41 4.34 -10.53
C GLU A 249 -19.29 2.89 -10.97
N ASN A 250 -18.56 2.66 -12.06
CA ASN A 250 -18.24 1.33 -12.56
C ASN A 250 -17.03 0.76 -11.78
N ILE A 251 -17.31 0.02 -10.71
CA ILE A 251 -16.27 -0.50 -9.80
C ILE A 251 -15.30 -1.45 -10.48
N PRO A 252 -15.69 -2.47 -11.26
CA PRO A 252 -14.71 -3.35 -11.93
C PRO A 252 -13.72 -2.58 -12.81
N ALA A 253 -14.19 -1.55 -13.53
CA ALA A 253 -13.29 -0.71 -14.33
C ALA A 253 -12.39 0.17 -13.47
N ALA A 254 -12.86 0.66 -12.32
CA ALA A 254 -12.04 1.41 -11.37
C ALA A 254 -10.97 0.53 -10.73
N ALA A 255 -11.34 -0.67 -10.28
CA ALA A 255 -10.40 -1.66 -9.71
C ALA A 255 -9.30 -2.05 -10.70
N GLY A 256 -9.67 -2.28 -11.97
CA GLY A 256 -8.68 -2.56 -13.02
C GLY A 256 -7.69 -1.41 -13.25
N ARG A 257 -8.17 -0.16 -13.17
CA ARG A 257 -7.26 1.02 -13.25
C ARG A 257 -6.34 1.12 -12.04
N VAL A 258 -6.85 0.87 -10.84
CA VAL A 258 -6.02 0.86 -9.62
C VAL A 258 -4.93 -0.20 -9.74
N ALA A 259 -5.28 -1.43 -10.11
CA ALA A 259 -4.31 -2.51 -10.30
C ALA A 259 -3.27 -2.19 -11.38
N PHE A 260 -3.68 -1.56 -12.49
CA PHE A 260 -2.78 -1.14 -13.56
C PHE A 260 -1.78 -0.07 -13.08
N PHE A 261 -2.25 1.00 -12.43
CA PHE A 261 -1.37 2.09 -11.98
C PHE A 261 -0.50 1.68 -10.79
N ASP A 262 -0.97 0.82 -9.90
CA ASP A 262 -0.16 0.22 -8.85
C ASP A 262 1.01 -0.59 -9.45
N THR A 263 0.70 -1.46 -10.42
CA THR A 263 1.71 -2.23 -11.14
C THR A 263 2.68 -1.34 -11.91
N LEU A 264 2.18 -0.28 -12.54
CA LEU A 264 3.01 0.70 -13.24
C LEU A 264 3.98 1.39 -12.27
N ALA A 265 3.53 1.77 -11.07
CA ALA A 265 4.38 2.36 -10.04
C ALA A 265 5.47 1.39 -9.56
N ALA A 266 5.10 0.12 -9.30
CA ALA A 266 6.05 -0.93 -8.94
C ALA A 266 7.10 -1.17 -10.04
N MET A 267 6.66 -1.25 -11.29
CA MET A 267 7.57 -1.40 -12.43
C MET A 267 8.49 -0.19 -12.62
N LEU A 268 7.97 1.04 -12.48
CA LEU A 268 8.80 2.25 -12.54
C LEU A 268 9.86 2.26 -11.44
N ALA A 269 9.51 1.87 -10.22
CA ALA A 269 10.48 1.74 -9.14
C ALA A 269 11.56 0.70 -9.46
N ALA A 270 11.20 -0.47 -9.97
CA ALA A 270 12.16 -1.49 -10.39
C ALA A 270 13.05 -1.01 -11.55
N LEU A 271 12.46 -0.33 -12.54
CA LEU A 271 13.19 0.23 -13.70
C LEU A 271 14.12 1.40 -13.34
N VAL A 272 13.96 2.01 -12.18
CA VAL A 272 14.90 3.00 -11.61
C VAL A 272 15.96 2.32 -10.76
N ILE A 273 15.54 1.51 -9.79
CA ILE A 273 16.40 1.01 -8.73
C ILE A 273 17.34 -0.09 -9.23
N ILE A 274 16.83 -1.09 -9.97
CA ILE A 274 17.64 -2.22 -10.43
C ILE A 274 18.73 -1.78 -11.42
N PRO A 275 18.42 -0.98 -12.47
CA PRO A 275 19.47 -0.47 -13.35
C PRO A 275 20.43 0.50 -12.65
N ALA A 276 19.96 1.33 -11.71
CA ALA A 276 20.85 2.20 -10.93
C ALA A 276 21.87 1.38 -10.13
N MET A 277 21.48 0.27 -9.52
CA MET A 277 22.41 -0.61 -8.82
C MET A 277 23.37 -1.33 -9.76
N ALA A 278 22.91 -1.70 -10.96
CA ALA A 278 23.78 -2.32 -11.97
C ALA A 278 24.93 -1.39 -12.41
N THR A 279 24.73 -0.06 -12.40
CA THR A 279 25.79 0.91 -12.75
C THR A 279 27.01 0.85 -11.82
N THR A 280 26.86 0.38 -10.60
CA THR A 280 27.95 0.29 -9.59
C THR A 280 28.41 -1.14 -9.35
N GLY A 281 27.85 -2.13 -10.04
CA GLY A 281 28.11 -3.55 -9.79
C GLY A 281 27.54 -4.06 -8.45
N ALA A 282 26.70 -3.27 -7.79
CA ALA A 282 26.07 -3.68 -6.54
C ALA A 282 25.04 -4.80 -6.78
N GLN A 283 25.04 -5.80 -5.89
CA GLN A 283 24.04 -6.87 -5.94
C GLN A 283 22.80 -6.50 -5.12
N LEU A 284 21.63 -6.70 -5.69
CA LEU A 284 20.34 -6.51 -5.04
C LEU A 284 19.96 -7.72 -4.19
N ASN A 285 20.78 -8.03 -3.18
CA ASN A 285 20.50 -9.07 -2.21
C ASN A 285 19.97 -8.51 -0.88
N THR A 286 19.85 -7.19 -0.77
CA THR A 286 19.41 -6.49 0.42
C THR A 286 18.11 -5.76 0.14
N GLY A 287 17.09 -6.00 0.93
CA GLY A 287 15.77 -5.38 0.81
C GLY A 287 15.39 -4.52 2.02
N GLY A 288 14.15 -4.06 2.02
CA GLY A 288 13.58 -3.32 3.13
C GLY A 288 14.18 -1.91 3.31
N PRO A 289 14.17 -1.39 4.56
CA PRO A 289 14.66 -0.04 4.85
C PRO A 289 16.13 0.18 4.46
N GLY A 290 16.98 -0.83 4.57
CA GLY A 290 18.40 -0.75 4.21
C GLY A 290 18.62 -0.32 2.76
N LEU A 291 17.82 -0.85 1.82
CA LEU A 291 17.89 -0.44 0.43
C LEU A 291 17.67 1.08 0.28
N LEU A 292 16.62 1.59 0.92
CA LEU A 292 16.17 2.97 0.75
C LEU A 292 17.06 3.99 1.49
N PHE A 293 17.54 3.64 2.67
CA PHE A 293 18.19 4.60 3.57
C PHE A 293 19.71 4.43 3.67
N ILE A 294 20.25 3.33 3.20
CA ILE A 294 21.69 3.05 3.23
C ILE A 294 22.26 2.96 1.81
N PHE A 295 21.76 1.98 1.02
CA PHE A 295 22.37 1.68 -0.27
C PHE A 295 22.08 2.75 -1.33
N LEU A 296 20.81 3.17 -1.48
CA LEU A 296 20.44 4.16 -2.48
C LEU A 296 21.08 5.54 -2.25
N PRO A 297 21.12 6.11 -1.04
CA PRO A 297 21.84 7.36 -0.80
C PRO A 297 23.34 7.26 -1.14
N ASN A 298 24.01 6.16 -0.75
CA ASN A 298 25.41 5.93 -1.10
C ASN A 298 25.62 5.83 -2.62
N LEU A 299 24.75 5.12 -3.32
CA LEU A 299 24.75 5.00 -4.76
C LEU A 299 24.53 6.37 -5.45
N ILE A 300 23.46 7.07 -5.06
CA ILE A 300 23.08 8.36 -5.64
C ILE A 300 24.21 9.39 -5.45
N LYS A 301 24.89 9.36 -4.30
CA LYS A 301 26.01 10.26 -4.03
C LYS A 301 27.12 10.14 -5.07
N SER A 302 27.39 8.95 -5.58
CA SER A 302 28.42 8.70 -6.59
C SER A 302 28.01 9.05 -8.02
N MET A 303 26.72 9.32 -8.24
CA MET A 303 26.19 9.62 -9.58
C MET A 303 26.36 11.10 -9.96
N PRO A 304 26.59 11.44 -11.25
CA PRO A 304 26.55 12.83 -11.70
C PRO A 304 25.22 13.50 -11.33
N GLY A 305 25.24 14.69 -10.73
CA GLY A 305 24.01 15.36 -10.27
C GLY A 305 23.30 14.69 -9.11
N GLY A 306 23.96 13.84 -8.33
CA GLY A 306 23.38 13.03 -7.25
C GLY A 306 22.53 13.82 -6.26
N ALA A 307 22.89 15.07 -5.93
CA ALA A 307 22.09 15.91 -5.05
C ALA A 307 20.66 16.16 -5.59
N LEU A 308 20.55 16.47 -6.88
CA LEU A 308 19.23 16.68 -7.52
C LEU A 308 18.44 15.36 -7.60
N ILE A 309 19.13 14.27 -7.92
CA ILE A 309 18.51 12.93 -7.99
C ILE A 309 17.96 12.54 -6.63
N ALA A 310 18.71 12.76 -5.54
CA ALA A 310 18.26 12.49 -4.19
C ALA A 310 17.01 13.29 -3.83
N ILE A 311 16.97 14.59 -4.15
CA ILE A 311 15.79 15.44 -3.94
C ILE A 311 14.59 14.85 -4.66
N VAL A 312 14.71 14.60 -5.97
CA VAL A 312 13.62 14.06 -6.80
C VAL A 312 13.14 12.71 -6.26
N PHE A 313 14.07 11.83 -5.93
CA PHE A 313 13.76 10.49 -5.41
C PHE A 313 13.02 10.55 -4.07
N PHE A 314 13.58 11.23 -3.05
CA PHE A 314 12.98 11.27 -1.72
C PHE A 314 11.67 12.07 -1.67
N VAL A 315 11.48 13.09 -2.51
CA VAL A 315 10.20 13.78 -2.66
C VAL A 315 9.15 12.81 -3.23
N ALA A 316 9.50 12.04 -4.26
CA ALA A 316 8.58 11.07 -4.82
C ALA A 316 8.22 9.95 -3.84
N VAL A 317 9.21 9.43 -3.09
CA VAL A 317 9.02 8.44 -2.03
C VAL A 317 8.12 8.98 -0.92
N PHE A 318 8.32 10.24 -0.52
CA PHE A 318 7.47 10.91 0.47
C PHE A 318 6.01 11.01 -0.01
N PHE A 319 5.77 11.34 -1.27
CA PHE A 319 4.41 11.42 -1.81
C PHE A 319 3.71 10.06 -1.79
N ALA A 320 4.38 9.00 -2.22
CA ALA A 320 3.85 7.64 -2.16
C ALA A 320 3.54 7.20 -0.73
N GLY A 321 4.48 7.41 0.18
CA GLY A 321 4.29 7.04 1.59
C GLY A 321 3.18 7.83 2.28
N LEU A 322 3.08 9.14 2.03
CA LEU A 322 2.05 9.99 2.64
C LEU A 322 0.64 9.60 2.19
N THR A 323 0.44 9.31 0.91
CA THR A 323 -0.88 8.93 0.39
C THR A 323 -1.35 7.57 0.92
N SER A 324 -0.43 6.61 1.09
CA SER A 324 -0.71 5.34 1.75
C SER A 324 -1.02 5.51 3.24
N LEU A 325 -0.26 6.35 3.96
CA LEU A 325 -0.50 6.65 5.37
C LEU A 325 -1.89 7.25 5.61
N ILE A 326 -2.31 8.18 4.75
CA ILE A 326 -3.65 8.78 4.77
C ILE A 326 -4.73 7.70 4.66
N ASN A 327 -4.60 6.75 3.74
CA ASN A 327 -5.56 5.68 3.58
C ASN A 327 -5.63 4.76 4.80
N LEU A 328 -4.46 4.38 5.36
CA LEU A 328 -4.40 3.51 6.52
C LEU A 328 -5.07 4.11 7.77
N TYR A 329 -4.96 5.42 7.97
CA TYR A 329 -5.65 6.11 9.08
C TYR A 329 -7.14 6.36 8.81
N GLU A 330 -7.59 6.34 7.57
CA GLU A 330 -8.98 6.68 7.23
C GLU A 330 -9.99 5.69 7.81
N ALA A 331 -9.73 4.37 7.75
CA ALA A 331 -10.64 3.37 8.27
C ALA A 331 -10.85 3.47 9.80
N PRO A 332 -9.81 3.62 10.64
CA PRO A 332 -9.96 3.90 12.07
C PRO A 332 -10.71 5.20 12.35
N ILE A 333 -10.37 6.30 11.65
CA ILE A 333 -11.04 7.59 11.83
C ILE A 333 -12.54 7.49 11.50
N ALA A 334 -12.89 6.89 10.37
CA ALA A 334 -14.27 6.68 9.99
C ALA A 334 -15.02 5.80 11.00
N THR A 335 -14.37 4.76 11.53
CA THR A 335 -14.96 3.90 12.56
C THR A 335 -15.27 4.66 13.85
N VAL A 336 -14.34 5.53 14.30
CA VAL A 336 -14.56 6.39 15.46
C VAL A 336 -15.71 7.38 15.22
N GLN A 337 -15.77 7.96 14.02
CA GLN A 337 -16.90 8.83 13.65
C GLN A 337 -18.24 8.09 13.67
N GLU A 338 -18.29 6.87 13.14
CA GLU A 338 -19.49 6.06 13.03
C GLU A 338 -19.98 5.57 14.40
N LYS A 339 -19.08 5.04 15.23
CA LYS A 339 -19.45 4.41 16.50
C LYS A 339 -19.64 5.40 17.66
N PHE A 340 -18.83 6.44 17.69
CA PHE A 340 -18.90 7.45 18.77
C PHE A 340 -19.58 8.76 18.34
N HIS A 341 -20.08 8.83 17.10
CA HIS A 341 -20.73 10.01 16.54
C HIS A 341 -19.91 11.31 16.61
N LEU A 342 -18.58 11.18 16.66
CA LEU A 342 -17.66 12.31 16.72
C LEU A 342 -17.59 13.07 15.39
N GLY A 343 -17.29 14.37 15.48
CA GLY A 343 -16.94 15.14 14.29
C GLY A 343 -15.59 14.71 13.71
N ARG A 344 -15.38 14.96 12.42
CA ARG A 344 -14.17 14.56 11.69
C ARG A 344 -12.88 14.99 12.39
N VAL A 345 -12.78 16.27 12.76
CA VAL A 345 -11.58 16.83 13.43
C VAL A 345 -11.32 16.15 14.77
N ALA A 346 -12.37 15.91 15.58
CA ALA A 346 -12.24 15.22 16.87
C ALA A 346 -11.79 13.77 16.69
N ALA A 347 -12.33 13.03 15.71
CA ALA A 347 -11.92 11.68 15.39
C ALA A 347 -10.44 11.62 14.93
N CYS A 348 -10.02 12.57 14.07
CA CYS A 348 -8.61 12.71 13.71
C CYS A 348 -7.72 13.01 14.91
N GLY A 349 -8.18 13.84 15.86
CA GLY A 349 -7.47 14.15 17.10
C GLY A 349 -7.26 12.90 17.96
N VAL A 350 -8.33 12.12 18.20
CA VAL A 350 -8.25 10.87 18.98
C VAL A 350 -7.29 9.86 18.35
N ILE A 351 -7.49 9.58 17.07
CA ILE A 351 -6.64 8.60 16.34
C ILE A 351 -5.20 9.13 16.20
N GLY A 352 -5.02 10.45 16.00
CA GLY A 352 -3.71 11.09 15.93
C GLY A 352 -2.92 10.97 17.24
N VAL A 353 -3.58 11.20 18.40
CA VAL A 353 -2.94 11.00 19.72
C VAL A 353 -2.52 9.55 19.91
N ILE A 354 -3.40 8.60 19.62
CA ILE A 354 -3.06 7.16 19.67
C ILE A 354 -1.88 6.87 18.73
N GLY A 355 -1.93 7.40 17.51
CA GLY A 355 -0.86 7.26 16.51
C GLY A 355 0.49 7.78 17.01
N VAL A 356 0.54 8.99 17.59
CA VAL A 356 1.78 9.55 18.16
C VAL A 356 2.30 8.67 19.29
N VAL A 357 1.47 8.43 20.32
CA VAL A 357 1.92 7.72 21.52
C VAL A 357 2.45 6.33 21.18
N VAL A 358 1.66 5.54 20.45
CA VAL A 358 2.06 4.14 20.17
C VAL A 358 3.22 4.10 19.19
N SER A 359 3.26 4.95 18.16
CA SER A 359 4.36 4.97 17.19
C SER A 359 5.70 5.35 17.83
N LEU A 360 5.72 6.23 18.84
CA LEU A 360 6.93 6.53 19.60
C LEU A 360 7.44 5.34 20.42
N LEU A 361 6.51 4.56 20.98
CA LEU A 361 6.86 3.39 21.80
C LEU A 361 7.40 2.21 20.98
N ILE A 362 6.96 2.07 19.73
CA ILE A 362 7.32 0.92 18.88
C ILE A 362 8.55 1.16 17.99
N GLN A 363 9.21 2.31 18.03
CA GLN A 363 10.31 2.63 17.13
C GLN A 363 11.38 1.53 17.08
N GLY A 364 11.80 1.03 18.25
CA GLY A 364 12.84 -0.01 18.35
C GLY A 364 12.39 -1.40 17.88
N ILE A 365 11.10 -1.63 17.67
CA ILE A 365 10.53 -2.93 17.26
C ILE A 365 9.67 -2.81 16.00
N VAL A 366 9.81 -1.73 15.24
CA VAL A 366 8.92 -1.44 14.10
C VAL A 366 8.93 -2.56 13.04
N SER A 367 10.07 -3.20 12.81
CA SER A 367 10.15 -4.32 11.84
C SER A 367 9.29 -5.49 12.30
N GLN A 368 9.48 -5.96 13.54
CA GLN A 368 8.68 -7.06 14.11
C GLN A 368 7.19 -6.69 14.20
N TRP A 369 6.89 -5.43 14.52
CA TRP A 369 5.52 -4.91 14.53
C TRP A 369 4.87 -5.03 13.14
N MET A 370 5.57 -4.59 12.10
CA MET A 370 5.09 -4.66 10.72
C MET A 370 4.97 -6.11 10.23
N ASP A 371 5.90 -6.99 10.60
CA ASP A 371 5.87 -8.42 10.27
C ASP A 371 4.61 -9.09 10.84
N VAL A 372 4.29 -8.87 12.11
CA VAL A 372 3.07 -9.42 12.72
C VAL A 372 1.83 -8.97 11.95
N LEU A 373 1.76 -7.72 11.55
CA LEU A 373 0.60 -7.19 10.84
C LEU A 373 0.48 -7.74 9.42
N SER A 374 1.57 -7.75 8.67
CA SER A 374 1.57 -8.23 7.28
C SER A 374 1.36 -9.74 7.17
N ILE A 375 1.90 -10.51 8.11
CA ILE A 375 1.80 -11.98 8.10
C ILE A 375 0.44 -12.46 8.57
N TYR A 376 -0.11 -11.88 9.64
CA TYR A 376 -1.29 -12.43 10.30
C TYR A 376 -2.55 -11.59 10.06
N ILE A 377 -2.48 -10.28 10.35
CA ILE A 377 -3.69 -9.45 10.45
C ILE A 377 -4.21 -9.06 9.07
N CYS A 378 -3.33 -8.68 8.17
CA CYS A 378 -3.72 -8.23 6.84
C CYS A 378 -4.40 -9.33 6.01
N PRO A 379 -3.83 -10.54 5.85
CA PRO A 379 -4.52 -11.62 5.12
C PRO A 379 -5.82 -12.06 5.79
N LEU A 380 -5.86 -12.05 7.13
CA LEU A 380 -7.09 -12.34 7.88
C LEU A 380 -8.18 -11.30 7.59
N GLY A 381 -7.84 -10.01 7.59
CA GLY A 381 -8.77 -8.92 7.29
C GLY A 381 -9.37 -9.03 5.89
N ALA A 382 -8.54 -9.30 4.89
CA ALA A 382 -8.99 -9.51 3.51
C ALA A 382 -9.88 -10.76 3.36
N GLY A 383 -9.48 -11.85 3.99
CA GLY A 383 -10.26 -13.10 4.00
C GLY A 383 -11.63 -12.90 4.64
N LEU A 384 -11.69 -12.20 5.78
CA LEU A 384 -12.94 -11.87 6.46
C LEU A 384 -13.84 -11.00 5.59
N ALA A 385 -13.33 -9.96 4.93
CA ALA A 385 -14.11 -9.14 4.01
C ALA A 385 -14.67 -9.96 2.85
N GLY A 386 -13.85 -10.85 2.28
CA GLY A 386 -14.26 -11.79 1.24
C GLY A 386 -15.36 -12.76 1.72
N VAL A 387 -15.22 -13.33 2.91
CA VAL A 387 -16.27 -14.19 3.51
C VAL A 387 -17.56 -13.41 3.71
N MET A 388 -17.50 -12.20 4.28
CA MET A 388 -18.69 -11.37 4.52
C MET A 388 -19.42 -11.06 3.22
N PHE A 389 -18.71 -10.62 2.19
CA PHE A 389 -19.35 -10.22 0.95
C PHE A 389 -19.76 -11.42 0.07
N PHE A 390 -18.85 -12.38 -0.17
CA PHE A 390 -19.11 -13.46 -1.14
C PHE A 390 -19.83 -14.67 -0.55
N TRP A 391 -19.67 -14.97 0.74
CA TRP A 391 -20.30 -16.15 1.35
C TRP A 391 -21.58 -15.77 2.11
N ILE A 392 -21.58 -14.66 2.87
CA ILE A 392 -22.72 -14.32 3.73
C ILE A 392 -23.78 -13.53 2.96
N CYS A 393 -23.39 -12.45 2.21
CA CYS A 393 -24.36 -11.67 1.42
C CYS A 393 -24.93 -12.45 0.23
N GLY A 394 -24.18 -13.40 -0.34
CA GLY A 394 -24.65 -14.33 -1.35
C GLY A 394 -24.71 -13.75 -2.79
N LYS A 395 -24.86 -14.66 -3.78
CA LYS A 395 -24.70 -14.38 -5.21
C LYS A 395 -25.56 -13.23 -5.72
N LYS A 396 -26.87 -13.25 -5.43
CA LYS A 396 -27.80 -12.24 -5.94
C LYS A 396 -27.43 -10.82 -5.49
N TYR A 397 -27.06 -10.67 -4.21
CA TYR A 397 -26.67 -9.38 -3.65
C TYR A 397 -25.34 -8.90 -4.24
N VAL A 398 -24.31 -9.76 -4.24
CA VAL A 398 -22.99 -9.42 -4.80
C VAL A 398 -23.12 -8.96 -6.25
N GLN A 399 -23.82 -9.75 -7.11
CA GLN A 399 -24.00 -9.43 -8.52
C GLN A 399 -24.71 -8.09 -8.70
N SER A 400 -25.78 -7.84 -7.93
CA SER A 400 -26.54 -6.58 -7.99
C SER A 400 -25.67 -5.37 -7.63
N GLN A 401 -24.71 -5.54 -6.70
CA GLN A 401 -23.82 -4.45 -6.33
C GLN A 401 -22.70 -4.21 -7.35
N VAL A 402 -22.16 -5.26 -7.94
CA VAL A 402 -21.09 -5.14 -8.94
C VAL A 402 -21.63 -4.59 -10.27
N ASP A 403 -22.87 -4.90 -10.62
CA ASP A 403 -23.52 -4.42 -11.85
C ASP A 403 -23.91 -2.94 -11.78
N LYS A 404 -24.04 -2.35 -10.59
CA LYS A 404 -24.34 -0.91 -10.44
C LYS A 404 -23.29 -0.04 -11.14
N GLY A 405 -23.75 1.01 -11.84
CA GLY A 405 -22.90 1.92 -12.59
C GLY A 405 -22.35 1.35 -13.91
N ARG A 406 -22.93 0.23 -14.37
CA ARG A 406 -22.59 -0.42 -15.64
C ARG A 406 -23.78 -0.46 -16.58
N ASN A 407 -23.52 -0.37 -17.88
CA ASN A 407 -24.55 -0.53 -18.91
C ASN A 407 -24.91 -2.02 -19.15
N ASN A 408 -23.92 -2.92 -18.95
CA ASN A 408 -24.09 -4.37 -19.15
C ASN A 408 -23.76 -5.10 -17.86
N LYS A 409 -24.37 -6.26 -17.66
CA LYS A 409 -24.03 -7.16 -16.55
C LYS A 409 -22.56 -7.53 -16.58
N PHE A 410 -21.96 -7.65 -15.39
CA PHE A 410 -20.62 -8.20 -15.25
C PHE A 410 -20.68 -9.73 -15.44
N THR A 411 -19.54 -10.33 -15.78
CA THR A 411 -19.46 -11.75 -16.07
C THR A 411 -20.01 -12.61 -14.92
N ASP A 412 -20.77 -13.65 -15.27
CA ASP A 412 -21.30 -14.63 -14.29
C ASP A 412 -20.19 -15.41 -13.59
N LEU A 413 -18.98 -15.45 -14.17
CA LEU A 413 -17.79 -16.06 -13.57
C LEU A 413 -17.22 -15.26 -12.39
N TYR A 414 -17.59 -13.99 -12.25
CA TYR A 414 -17.09 -13.14 -11.17
C TYR A 414 -17.33 -13.73 -9.78
N TYR A 415 -18.60 -14.04 -9.48
CA TYR A 415 -18.97 -14.57 -8.17
C TYR A 415 -18.30 -15.89 -7.82
N PRO A 416 -18.30 -16.94 -8.68
CA PRO A 416 -17.62 -18.19 -8.35
C PRO A 416 -16.10 -18.02 -8.22
N ILE A 417 -15.44 -17.18 -9.03
CA ILE A 417 -14.02 -16.90 -8.90
C ILE A 417 -13.73 -16.22 -7.55
N CYS A 418 -14.51 -15.20 -7.17
CA CYS A 418 -14.33 -14.54 -5.88
C CYS A 418 -14.56 -15.49 -4.71
N LYS A 419 -15.61 -16.29 -4.77
CA LYS A 419 -15.98 -17.19 -3.67
C LYS A 419 -15.04 -18.38 -3.51
N TYR A 420 -14.66 -19.04 -4.61
CA TYR A 420 -13.97 -20.33 -4.58
C TYR A 420 -12.48 -20.26 -4.93
N ILE A 421 -12.00 -19.12 -5.41
CA ILE A 421 -10.57 -18.90 -5.70
C ILE A 421 -10.02 -17.81 -4.78
N TYR A 422 -10.56 -16.58 -4.80
CA TYR A 422 -10.00 -15.46 -4.04
C TYR A 422 -10.04 -15.69 -2.52
N VAL A 423 -11.19 -16.10 -1.96
CA VAL A 423 -11.29 -16.31 -0.49
C VAL A 423 -10.35 -17.44 -0.02
N PRO A 424 -10.26 -18.61 -0.67
CA PRO A 424 -9.23 -19.59 -0.36
C PRO A 424 -7.78 -19.08 -0.54
N ILE A 425 -7.51 -18.22 -1.53
CA ILE A 425 -6.19 -17.59 -1.67
C ILE A 425 -5.86 -16.74 -0.45
N CYS A 426 -6.79 -15.98 0.12
CA CYS A 426 -6.53 -15.22 1.35
C CYS A 426 -6.10 -16.14 2.51
N VAL A 427 -6.74 -17.31 2.65
CA VAL A 427 -6.36 -18.31 3.65
C VAL A 427 -4.98 -18.90 3.33
N LEU A 428 -4.71 -19.18 2.06
CA LEU A 428 -3.41 -19.70 1.62
C LEU A 428 -2.28 -18.68 1.90
N VAL A 429 -2.49 -17.40 1.61
CA VAL A 429 -1.54 -16.30 1.92
C VAL A 429 -1.24 -16.26 3.42
N LEU A 430 -2.27 -16.39 4.27
CA LEU A 430 -2.11 -16.44 5.72
C LEU A 430 -1.26 -17.66 6.14
N ILE A 431 -1.59 -18.86 5.65
CA ILE A 431 -0.86 -20.09 5.98
C ILE A 431 0.60 -20.02 5.52
N LEU A 432 0.83 -19.61 4.27
CA LEU A 432 2.18 -19.49 3.71
C LEU A 432 2.98 -18.37 4.40
N GLY A 433 2.33 -17.27 4.75
CA GLY A 433 2.96 -16.20 5.52
C GLY A 433 3.46 -16.69 6.87
N ILE A 434 2.65 -17.44 7.60
CA ILE A 434 3.03 -18.06 8.89
C ILE A 434 4.16 -19.07 8.70
N ALA A 435 4.05 -19.95 7.71
CA ALA A 435 5.02 -21.04 7.50
C ALA A 435 6.41 -20.52 7.05
N LEU A 436 6.47 -19.40 6.31
CA LEU A 436 7.69 -18.88 5.72
C LEU A 436 8.22 -17.61 6.42
N GLY A 437 7.58 -17.17 7.50
CA GLY A 437 7.98 -15.95 8.21
C GLY A 437 7.72 -14.66 7.43
N GLY A 438 6.73 -14.68 6.53
CA GLY A 438 6.34 -13.56 5.67
C GLY A 438 6.56 -13.85 4.19
N ILE A 439 5.62 -13.45 3.36
CA ILE A 439 5.66 -13.58 1.89
C ILE A 439 5.36 -12.27 1.16
N GLY A 440 4.89 -11.25 1.89
CA GLY A 440 4.56 -9.93 1.38
C GLY A 440 5.49 -8.85 1.88
#